data_e30f1358de8494f8e6aa2d5cc526909b
#
_entry.id   e30f1358de8494f8e6aa2d5cc526909b
#
_cell.length_a   1.000
_cell.length_b   1.000
_cell.length_c   1.000
_cell.angle_alpha   90.00
_cell.angle_beta   90.00
_cell.angle_gamma   90.00
#
_symmetry.space_group_name_H-M   'P 1'
#
loop_
_entity.id
_entity.type
_entity.pdbx_description
1 polymer ?
#
loop_
_entity_poly.entity_id
_entity_poly.type
_entity_poly.pdbx_seq_one_letter_code
_entity_poly.pdbx_strand_id
1 'polypeptide(L)'
;VNRNNQKILDYYNSVGSKLGYKYLTREIKHFGFYPLNKRTINEQKAQELMQDLIYKKLQFKSGDLILDAGCGYGTVACYLVRKYGGKITGIDINPREILRAGERAKELGLTNRVKFKVMNYSQTDFLSNYFNHIYTMETLSHASNIKHTLKEFYRVLQPGGKIVLFEYTLAPNREFSPWEMKMLELGIEGTAVSGLKQFRHNQFPKTLQEAGFKKVHEQNITENFKPSIQRLKNIAKIPYFFIKLFNLQKHFSNILIAAEWSKFVEKDLWRYCIFTAQKPYNKK
;
A
#
# COMPACT_ATOMS: atom_id res chain seq x y z
N VAL A 1 -11.39 19.82 -2.93
CA VAL A 1 -10.42 18.68 -2.84
C VAL A 1 -9.13 19.25 -2.25
N ASN A 2 -8.59 18.62 -1.19
CA ASN A 2 -7.31 19.03 -0.60
C ASN A 2 -6.20 18.89 -1.67
N ARG A 3 -5.23 19.83 -1.72
CA ARG A 3 -4.11 19.86 -2.69
C ARG A 3 -3.34 18.52 -2.76
N ASN A 4 -3.20 17.81 -1.64
CA ASN A 4 -2.56 16.50 -1.60
C ASN A 4 -3.40 15.44 -2.34
N ASN A 5 -4.70 15.41 -2.10
CA ASN A 5 -5.62 14.49 -2.78
C ASN A 5 -5.64 14.74 -4.30
N GLN A 6 -5.56 16.00 -4.75
CA GLN A 6 -5.48 16.32 -6.17
C GLN A 6 -4.21 15.73 -6.80
N LYS A 7 -3.05 15.88 -6.17
CA LYS A 7 -1.80 15.28 -6.64
C LYS A 7 -1.89 13.75 -6.78
N ILE A 8 -2.54 13.08 -5.82
CA ILE A 8 -2.75 11.62 -5.87
C ILE A 8 -3.63 11.25 -7.07
N LEU A 9 -4.74 11.97 -7.26
CA LEU A 9 -5.64 11.76 -8.40
C LEU A 9 -4.93 12.00 -9.74
N ASP A 10 -4.14 13.07 -9.86
CA ASP A 10 -3.38 13.39 -11.06
C ASP A 10 -2.36 12.28 -11.38
N TYR A 11 -1.64 11.80 -10.36
CA TYR A 11 -0.70 10.69 -10.50
C TYR A 11 -1.38 9.42 -11.03
N TYR A 12 -2.42 8.92 -10.37
CA TYR A 12 -3.10 7.69 -10.77
C TYR A 12 -3.92 7.83 -12.06
N ASN A 13 -4.36 9.04 -12.39
CA ASN A 13 -5.05 9.33 -13.64
C ASN A 13 -4.11 9.63 -14.80
N SER A 14 -2.80 9.76 -14.60
CA SER A 14 -1.82 9.95 -15.67
C SER A 14 -1.79 8.77 -16.64
N VAL A 15 -1.44 9.05 -17.89
CA VAL A 15 -1.32 8.00 -18.92
C VAL A 15 -0.28 6.96 -18.54
N GLY A 16 0.87 7.40 -18.02
CA GLY A 16 1.96 6.51 -17.60
C GLY A 16 1.55 5.55 -16.49
N SER A 17 0.84 6.04 -15.46
CA SER A 17 0.34 5.18 -14.36
C SER A 17 -0.71 4.20 -14.87
N LYS A 18 -1.68 4.64 -15.66
CA LYS A 18 -2.74 3.77 -16.21
C LYS A 18 -2.19 2.63 -17.04
N LEU A 19 -1.30 2.93 -18.00
CA LEU A 19 -0.69 1.91 -18.85
C LEU A 19 0.21 0.98 -18.02
N GLY A 20 1.00 1.53 -17.11
CA GLY A 20 1.87 0.75 -16.22
C GLY A 20 1.07 -0.25 -15.40
N TYR A 21 0.05 0.19 -14.67
CA TYR A 21 -0.75 -0.70 -13.83
C TYR A 21 -1.60 -1.70 -14.64
N LYS A 22 -2.12 -1.33 -15.79
CA LYS A 22 -2.91 -2.22 -16.65
C LYS A 22 -2.06 -3.34 -17.26
N TYR A 23 -0.93 -2.99 -17.87
CA TYR A 23 -0.16 -3.94 -18.68
C TYR A 23 0.99 -4.61 -17.92
N LEU A 24 1.65 -3.93 -16.97
CA LEU A 24 2.79 -4.50 -16.25
C LEU A 24 2.38 -5.28 -15.00
N THR A 25 1.30 -4.86 -14.32
CA THR A 25 0.89 -5.47 -13.04
C THR A 25 -0.50 -6.08 -13.05
N ARG A 26 -1.19 -6.10 -14.20
CA ARG A 26 -2.55 -6.65 -14.34
C ARG A 26 -3.54 -6.07 -13.32
N GLU A 27 -3.50 -4.76 -13.12
CA GLU A 27 -4.33 -4.01 -12.16
C GLU A 27 -4.06 -4.34 -10.68
N ILE A 28 -2.96 -5.05 -10.35
CA ILE A 28 -2.49 -5.25 -8.98
C ILE A 28 -1.43 -4.19 -8.68
N LYS A 29 -1.65 -3.37 -7.65
CA LYS A 29 -0.81 -2.19 -7.36
C LYS A 29 0.15 -2.40 -6.19
N HIS A 30 0.48 -3.64 -5.89
CA HIS A 30 1.42 -3.99 -4.83
C HIS A 30 2.45 -5.01 -5.31
N PHE A 31 3.58 -5.04 -4.62
CA PHE A 31 4.64 -6.01 -4.88
C PHE A 31 4.26 -7.43 -4.42
N GLY A 32 5.00 -8.42 -4.93
CA GLY A 32 4.85 -9.81 -4.54
C GLY A 32 5.67 -10.19 -3.30
N PHE A 33 5.24 -11.23 -2.62
CA PHE A 33 5.98 -11.89 -1.56
C PHE A 33 6.60 -13.18 -2.07
N TYR A 34 7.94 -13.22 -2.15
CA TYR A 34 8.70 -14.41 -2.56
C TYR A 34 9.26 -15.10 -1.33
N PRO A 35 8.79 -16.31 -0.98
CA PRO A 35 9.41 -17.10 0.08
C PRO A 35 10.88 -17.34 -0.23
N LEU A 36 11.76 -17.24 0.77
CA LEU A 36 13.22 -17.31 0.58
C LEU A 36 13.67 -18.64 -0.07
N ASN A 37 12.92 -19.72 0.15
CA ASN A 37 13.15 -21.04 -0.41
C ASN A 37 12.44 -21.28 -1.77
N LYS A 38 11.66 -20.31 -2.30
CA LYS A 38 10.89 -20.43 -3.55
C LYS A 38 10.92 -19.13 -4.34
N ARG A 39 12.10 -18.64 -4.68
CA ARG A 39 12.30 -17.37 -5.42
C ARG A 39 11.93 -17.46 -6.91
N THR A 40 11.68 -18.65 -7.44
CA THR A 40 11.38 -18.90 -8.87
C THR A 40 9.90 -18.80 -9.23
N ILE A 41 9.01 -18.51 -8.29
CA ILE A 41 7.59 -18.29 -8.57
C ILE A 41 7.39 -17.03 -9.43
N ASN A 42 6.33 -17.03 -10.25
CA ASN A 42 5.99 -15.85 -11.04
C ASN A 42 5.40 -14.72 -10.17
N GLU A 43 5.42 -13.48 -10.70
CA GLU A 43 4.93 -12.29 -9.99
C GLU A 43 3.48 -12.43 -9.51
N GLN A 44 2.59 -13.00 -10.34
CA GLN A 44 1.19 -13.17 -9.95
C GLN A 44 1.06 -14.05 -8.70
N LYS A 45 1.79 -15.16 -8.66
CA LYS A 45 1.78 -16.06 -7.47
C LYS A 45 2.38 -15.37 -6.26
N ALA A 46 3.46 -14.59 -6.44
CA ALA A 46 4.05 -13.81 -5.36
C ALA A 46 3.08 -12.74 -4.83
N GLN A 47 2.30 -12.08 -5.70
CA GLN A 47 1.26 -11.12 -5.31
C GLN A 47 0.11 -11.81 -4.54
N GLU A 48 -0.33 -12.99 -4.96
CA GLU A 48 -1.30 -13.79 -4.19
C GLU A 48 -0.77 -14.13 -2.79
N LEU A 49 0.50 -14.52 -2.67
CA LEU A 49 1.13 -14.79 -1.39
C LEU A 49 1.22 -13.54 -0.50
N MET A 50 1.46 -12.36 -1.09
CA MET A 50 1.41 -11.09 -0.35
C MET A 50 0.01 -10.82 0.20
N GLN A 51 -1.03 -11.03 -0.62
CA GLN A 51 -2.42 -10.90 -0.18
C GLN A 51 -2.80 -11.92 0.91
N ASP A 52 -2.28 -13.14 0.82
CA ASP A 52 -2.48 -14.19 1.85
C ASP A 52 -1.92 -13.76 3.22
N LEU A 53 -0.87 -12.92 3.27
CA LEU A 53 -0.32 -12.41 4.52
C LEU A 53 -1.33 -11.53 5.27
N ILE A 54 -2.25 -10.83 4.58
CA ILE A 54 -3.32 -10.07 5.24
C ILE A 54 -4.16 -11.02 6.08
N TYR A 55 -4.66 -12.11 5.46
CA TYR A 55 -5.45 -13.10 6.19
C TYR A 55 -4.66 -13.76 7.32
N LYS A 56 -3.41 -14.16 7.08
CA LYS A 56 -2.56 -14.80 8.09
C LYS A 56 -2.34 -13.91 9.32
N LYS A 57 -2.29 -12.59 9.14
CA LYS A 57 -2.09 -11.63 10.24
C LYS A 57 -3.40 -11.27 10.94
N LEU A 58 -4.47 -11.06 10.20
CA LEU A 58 -5.78 -10.68 10.77
C LEU A 58 -6.54 -11.89 11.33
N GLN A 59 -6.51 -13.02 10.63
CA GLN A 59 -7.26 -14.25 10.96
C GLN A 59 -8.77 -13.97 11.12
N PHE A 60 -9.32 -13.17 10.20
CA PHE A 60 -10.73 -12.80 10.21
C PHE A 60 -11.66 -13.98 9.90
N LYS A 61 -12.89 -13.89 10.38
CA LYS A 61 -13.95 -14.88 10.19
C LYS A 61 -14.93 -14.43 9.10
N SER A 62 -15.79 -15.35 8.65
CA SER A 62 -16.76 -15.08 7.58
C SER A 62 -17.77 -13.96 7.91
N GLY A 63 -18.05 -13.71 9.20
CA GLY A 63 -18.95 -12.64 9.66
C GLY A 63 -18.27 -11.29 9.89
N ASP A 64 -16.93 -11.24 9.90
CA ASP A 64 -16.18 -10.01 10.22
C ASP A 64 -16.34 -8.94 9.16
N LEU A 65 -16.44 -7.70 9.62
CA LEU A 65 -16.44 -6.48 8.82
C LEU A 65 -15.01 -5.96 8.72
N ILE A 66 -14.50 -5.82 7.51
CA ILE A 66 -13.11 -5.47 7.25
C ILE A 66 -13.08 -4.21 6.39
N LEU A 67 -12.21 -3.26 6.75
CA LEU A 67 -11.92 -2.09 5.94
C LEU A 67 -10.66 -2.31 5.11
N ASP A 68 -10.77 -2.18 3.79
CA ASP A 68 -9.66 -2.03 2.84
C ASP A 68 -9.46 -0.53 2.58
N ALA A 69 -8.49 0.09 3.26
CA ALA A 69 -8.26 1.53 3.17
C ALA A 69 -7.25 1.85 2.06
N GLY A 70 -7.73 2.40 0.95
CA GLY A 70 -7.00 2.60 -0.30
C GLY A 70 -7.09 1.38 -1.21
N CYS A 71 -8.30 0.92 -1.48
CA CYS A 71 -8.56 -0.36 -2.15
C CYS A 71 -8.22 -0.39 -3.66
N GLY A 72 -7.99 0.77 -4.27
CA GLY A 72 -7.74 0.87 -5.71
C GLY A 72 -8.81 0.14 -6.53
N TYR A 73 -8.40 -0.74 -7.43
CA TYR A 73 -9.28 -1.55 -8.28
C TYR A 73 -9.99 -2.72 -7.57
N GLY A 74 -9.94 -2.79 -6.23
CA GLY A 74 -10.62 -3.81 -5.43
C GLY A 74 -10.08 -5.24 -5.60
N THR A 75 -8.91 -5.40 -6.21
CA THR A 75 -8.33 -6.70 -6.52
C THR A 75 -8.05 -7.51 -5.25
N VAL A 76 -7.47 -6.87 -4.23
CA VAL A 76 -7.12 -7.49 -2.94
C VAL A 76 -8.40 -7.88 -2.18
N ALA A 77 -9.37 -6.96 -2.07
CA ALA A 77 -10.64 -7.23 -1.40
C ALA A 77 -11.39 -8.42 -2.01
N CYS A 78 -11.52 -8.45 -3.35
CA CYS A 78 -12.18 -9.54 -4.06
C CYS A 78 -11.44 -10.87 -3.88
N TYR A 79 -10.11 -10.87 -3.95
CA TYR A 79 -9.30 -12.07 -3.71
C TYR A 79 -9.51 -12.65 -2.30
N LEU A 80 -9.40 -11.80 -1.28
CA LEU A 80 -9.55 -12.21 0.11
C LEU A 80 -10.93 -12.79 0.40
N VAL A 81 -12.00 -12.10 -0.04
CA VAL A 81 -13.37 -12.56 0.18
C VAL A 81 -13.64 -13.89 -0.54
N ARG A 82 -13.13 -14.04 -1.77
CA ARG A 82 -13.30 -15.29 -2.52
C ARG A 82 -12.60 -16.48 -1.86
N LYS A 83 -11.41 -16.24 -1.30
CA LYS A 83 -10.56 -17.30 -0.74
C LYS A 83 -10.86 -17.61 0.72
N TYR A 84 -11.14 -16.58 1.52
CA TYR A 84 -11.19 -16.68 2.99
C TYR A 84 -12.54 -16.26 3.59
N GLY A 85 -13.44 -15.70 2.80
CA GLY A 85 -14.70 -15.19 3.29
C GLY A 85 -14.59 -13.77 3.85
N GLY A 86 -15.45 -13.45 4.83
CA GLY A 86 -15.55 -12.10 5.40
C GLY A 86 -16.43 -11.15 4.58
N LYS A 87 -16.59 -9.94 5.09
CA LYS A 87 -17.27 -8.83 4.40
C LYS A 87 -16.29 -7.65 4.34
N ILE A 88 -15.90 -7.23 3.13
CA ILE A 88 -14.93 -6.15 2.95
C ILE A 88 -15.61 -4.91 2.40
N THR A 89 -15.37 -3.77 3.06
CA THR A 89 -15.67 -2.44 2.50
C THR A 89 -14.35 -1.81 2.06
N GLY A 90 -14.18 -1.63 0.74
CA GLY A 90 -13.05 -0.92 0.17
C GLY A 90 -13.36 0.56 -0.01
N ILE A 91 -12.43 1.42 0.35
CA ILE A 91 -12.53 2.85 0.12
C ILE A 91 -11.30 3.38 -0.61
N ASP A 92 -11.51 4.30 -1.53
CA ASP A 92 -10.46 5.01 -2.26
C ASP A 92 -10.95 6.42 -2.62
N ILE A 93 -10.02 7.36 -2.77
CA ILE A 93 -10.36 8.73 -3.18
C ILE A 93 -10.60 8.87 -4.68
N ASN A 94 -10.20 7.88 -5.49
CA ASN A 94 -10.32 7.90 -6.94
C ASN A 94 -11.64 7.27 -7.42
N PRO A 95 -12.62 8.07 -7.90
CA PRO A 95 -13.92 7.55 -8.34
C PRO A 95 -13.81 6.51 -9.46
N ARG A 96 -12.81 6.65 -10.36
CA ARG A 96 -12.62 5.70 -11.46
C ARG A 96 -12.18 4.32 -10.96
N GLU A 97 -11.34 4.30 -9.92
CA GLU A 97 -10.91 3.04 -9.33
C GLU A 97 -12.05 2.35 -8.59
N ILE A 98 -12.86 3.11 -7.88
CA ILE A 98 -14.07 2.60 -7.21
C ILE A 98 -15.09 2.05 -8.23
N LEU A 99 -15.28 2.73 -9.37
CA LEU A 99 -16.14 2.21 -10.44
C LEU A 99 -15.62 0.85 -10.92
N ARG A 100 -14.34 0.76 -11.26
CA ARG A 100 -13.71 -0.50 -11.72
C ARG A 100 -13.72 -1.59 -10.65
N ALA A 101 -13.56 -1.24 -9.38
CA ALA A 101 -13.67 -2.18 -8.26
C ALA A 101 -15.11 -2.75 -8.14
N GLY A 102 -16.12 -1.92 -8.32
CA GLY A 102 -17.53 -2.34 -8.37
C GLY A 102 -17.84 -3.29 -9.52
N GLU A 103 -17.34 -2.99 -10.73
CA GLU A 103 -17.45 -3.87 -11.90
C GLU A 103 -16.82 -5.24 -11.61
N ARG A 104 -15.60 -5.24 -11.07
CA ARG A 104 -14.89 -6.47 -10.68
C ARG A 104 -15.68 -7.30 -9.68
N ALA A 105 -16.25 -6.69 -8.65
CA ALA A 105 -17.08 -7.40 -7.68
C ALA A 105 -18.32 -8.02 -8.33
N LYS A 106 -18.93 -7.32 -9.29
CA LYS A 106 -20.05 -7.82 -10.09
C LYS A 106 -19.64 -8.99 -10.98
N GLU A 107 -18.55 -8.85 -11.74
CA GLU A 107 -17.99 -9.91 -12.60
C GLU A 107 -17.70 -11.20 -11.82
N LEU A 108 -17.29 -11.09 -10.55
CA LEU A 108 -16.94 -12.20 -9.68
C LEU A 108 -18.11 -12.70 -8.81
N GLY A 109 -19.31 -12.11 -8.89
CA GLY A 109 -20.46 -12.48 -8.08
C GLY A 109 -20.31 -12.18 -6.57
N LEU A 110 -19.53 -11.15 -6.22
CA LEU A 110 -19.14 -10.84 -4.83
C LEU A 110 -19.87 -9.63 -4.22
N THR A 111 -20.84 -9.04 -4.92
CA THR A 111 -21.51 -7.78 -4.52
C THR A 111 -22.23 -7.85 -3.15
N ASN A 112 -22.58 -9.03 -2.69
CA ASN A 112 -23.17 -9.25 -1.37
C ASN A 112 -22.15 -9.22 -0.23
N ARG A 113 -20.85 -9.34 -0.53
CA ARG A 113 -19.76 -9.45 0.47
C ARG A 113 -18.68 -8.39 0.32
N VAL A 114 -18.58 -7.74 -0.85
CA VAL A 114 -17.63 -6.66 -1.10
C VAL A 114 -18.38 -5.42 -1.54
N LYS A 115 -18.12 -4.30 -0.89
CA LYS A 115 -18.68 -2.98 -1.24
C LYS A 115 -17.55 -1.99 -1.43
N PHE A 116 -17.74 -1.04 -2.35
CA PHE A 116 -16.72 -0.01 -2.63
C PHE A 116 -17.35 1.38 -2.53
N LYS A 117 -16.63 2.35 -1.92
CA LYS A 117 -17.06 3.74 -1.75
C LYS A 117 -15.95 4.71 -2.07
N VAL A 118 -16.28 5.81 -2.75
CA VAL A 118 -15.37 6.95 -2.88
C VAL A 118 -15.28 7.65 -1.52
N MET A 119 -14.11 7.59 -0.89
CA MET A 119 -13.93 8.13 0.47
C MET A 119 -12.45 8.32 0.78
N ASN A 120 -12.12 9.36 1.55
CA ASN A 120 -10.79 9.54 2.10
C ASN A 120 -10.65 8.76 3.41
N TYR A 121 -9.71 7.82 3.48
CA TYR A 121 -9.47 7.01 4.67
C TYR A 121 -8.94 7.82 5.87
N SER A 122 -8.45 9.05 5.67
CA SER A 122 -8.05 9.93 6.78
C SER A 122 -9.23 10.61 7.47
N GLN A 123 -10.41 10.59 6.85
CA GLN A 123 -11.65 11.16 7.40
C GLN A 123 -12.83 10.42 6.78
N THR A 124 -13.39 9.45 7.51
CA THR A 124 -14.47 8.60 7.03
C THR A 124 -15.82 8.96 7.65
N ASP A 125 -16.91 8.57 6.99
CA ASP A 125 -18.29 8.70 7.49
C ASP A 125 -18.76 7.46 8.30
N PHE A 126 -17.87 6.51 8.56
CA PHE A 126 -18.21 5.32 9.33
C PHE A 126 -18.37 5.63 10.82
N LEU A 127 -19.26 4.87 11.46
CA LEU A 127 -19.43 4.94 12.90
C LEU A 127 -18.16 4.51 13.64
N SER A 128 -17.96 5.02 14.86
CA SER A 128 -16.91 4.52 15.73
C SER A 128 -17.13 3.04 16.06
N ASN A 129 -16.04 2.27 16.18
CA ASN A 129 -16.09 0.85 16.51
C ASN A 129 -16.91 0.00 15.51
N TYR A 130 -16.82 0.32 14.22
CA TYR A 130 -17.59 -0.36 13.18
C TYR A 130 -16.92 -1.61 12.62
N PHE A 131 -15.61 -1.56 12.37
CA PHE A 131 -14.86 -2.64 11.73
C PHE A 131 -14.17 -3.57 12.73
N ASN A 132 -14.19 -4.88 12.47
CA ASN A 132 -13.41 -5.85 13.22
C ASN A 132 -11.91 -5.76 12.85
N HIS A 133 -11.61 -5.45 11.60
CA HIS A 133 -10.24 -5.36 11.09
C HIS A 133 -10.08 -4.26 10.05
N ILE A 134 -8.85 -3.76 9.93
CA ILE A 134 -8.46 -2.80 8.89
C ILE A 134 -7.16 -3.29 8.26
N TYR A 135 -7.03 -3.16 6.96
CA TYR A 135 -5.73 -3.27 6.31
C TYR A 135 -5.49 -2.15 5.30
N THR A 136 -4.22 -1.87 5.07
CA THR A 136 -3.74 -1.06 3.96
C THR A 136 -2.65 -1.82 3.21
N MET A 137 -2.57 -1.63 1.89
CA MET A 137 -1.52 -2.22 1.09
C MET A 137 -0.91 -1.18 0.16
N GLU A 138 0.28 -0.69 0.53
CA GLU A 138 1.07 0.31 -0.21
C GLU A 138 0.28 1.60 -0.53
N THR A 139 -0.49 2.09 0.43
CA THR A 139 -1.34 3.26 0.23
C THR A 139 -1.18 4.32 1.32
N LEU A 140 -0.80 3.94 2.55
CA LEU A 140 -0.75 4.87 3.67
C LEU A 140 0.36 5.94 3.50
N SER A 141 1.39 5.64 2.69
CA SER A 141 2.42 6.59 2.26
C SER A 141 1.88 7.80 1.47
N HIS A 142 0.65 7.73 0.95
CA HIS A 142 -0.02 8.88 0.34
C HIS A 142 -0.65 9.84 1.37
N ALA A 143 -0.86 9.42 2.62
CA ALA A 143 -1.48 10.26 3.64
C ALA A 143 -0.54 11.41 4.06
N SER A 144 -1.00 12.65 3.93
CA SER A 144 -0.21 13.83 4.32
C SER A 144 0.02 13.92 5.83
N ASN A 145 -0.87 13.35 6.64
CA ASN A 145 -0.79 13.31 8.10
C ASN A 145 -1.12 11.91 8.62
N ILE A 146 -0.07 11.13 8.83
CA ILE A 146 -0.20 9.73 9.29
C ILE A 146 -0.83 9.64 10.67
N LYS A 147 -0.46 10.53 11.61
CA LYS A 147 -1.02 10.51 12.97
C LYS A 147 -2.54 10.76 12.96
N HIS A 148 -3.01 11.65 12.11
CA HIS A 148 -4.45 11.90 11.92
C HIS A 148 -5.15 10.65 11.34
N THR A 149 -4.58 10.05 10.31
CA THR A 149 -5.11 8.84 9.68
C THR A 149 -5.18 7.67 10.66
N LEU A 150 -4.14 7.47 11.47
CA LEU A 150 -4.13 6.40 12.47
C LEU A 150 -5.16 6.63 13.59
N LYS A 151 -5.43 7.88 13.97
CA LYS A 151 -6.54 8.21 14.90
C LYS A 151 -7.90 7.85 14.29
N GLU A 152 -8.09 8.11 13.00
CA GLU A 152 -9.32 7.72 12.31
C GLU A 152 -9.47 6.19 12.23
N PHE A 153 -8.41 5.46 11.90
CA PHE A 153 -8.41 3.99 11.95
C PHE A 153 -8.73 3.47 13.36
N TYR A 154 -8.13 4.08 14.39
CA TYR A 154 -8.43 3.73 15.78
C TYR A 154 -9.90 3.99 16.13
N ARG A 155 -10.48 5.10 15.65
CA ARG A 155 -11.88 5.45 15.90
C ARG A 155 -12.84 4.41 15.32
N VAL A 156 -12.64 4.04 14.04
CA VAL A 156 -13.57 3.12 13.34
C VAL A 156 -13.34 1.65 13.67
N LEU A 157 -12.18 1.29 14.23
CA LEU A 157 -11.87 -0.08 14.64
C LEU A 157 -12.53 -0.43 15.95
N GLN A 158 -13.12 -1.63 16.05
CA GLN A 158 -13.72 -2.15 17.30
C GLN A 158 -12.66 -2.39 18.39
N PRO A 159 -13.02 -2.31 19.68
CA PRO A 159 -12.15 -2.82 20.75
C PRO A 159 -11.77 -4.29 20.49
N GLY A 160 -10.50 -4.63 20.62
CA GLY A 160 -9.96 -5.94 20.26
C GLY A 160 -9.70 -6.13 18.76
N GLY A 161 -10.11 -5.21 17.90
CA GLY A 161 -9.87 -5.24 16.47
C GLY A 161 -8.40 -5.10 16.12
N LYS A 162 -8.00 -5.63 14.97
CA LYS A 162 -6.60 -5.63 14.50
C LYS A 162 -6.43 -4.77 13.25
N ILE A 163 -5.25 -4.18 13.10
CA ILE A 163 -4.84 -3.54 11.85
C ILE A 163 -3.59 -4.23 11.29
N VAL A 164 -3.49 -4.25 9.96
CA VAL A 164 -2.30 -4.71 9.22
C VAL A 164 -1.98 -3.69 8.13
N LEU A 165 -0.78 -3.16 8.17
CA LEU A 165 -0.31 -2.13 7.25
C LEU A 165 0.92 -2.65 6.51
N PHE A 166 0.88 -2.62 5.18
CA PHE A 166 2.00 -2.98 4.31
C PHE A 166 2.55 -1.68 3.75
N GLU A 167 3.74 -1.27 4.24
CA GLU A 167 4.30 0.03 3.88
C GLU A 167 5.82 0.00 3.83
N TYR A 168 6.36 1.02 3.20
CA TYR A 168 7.79 1.23 3.10
C TYR A 168 8.29 2.06 4.27
N THR A 169 9.56 1.84 4.65
CA THR A 169 10.26 2.71 5.58
C THR A 169 11.57 3.18 4.98
N LEU A 170 12.01 4.36 5.41
CA LEU A 170 13.24 5.00 4.97
C LEU A 170 14.27 5.02 6.09
N ALA A 171 15.53 4.87 5.73
CA ALA A 171 16.66 5.14 6.59
C ALA A 171 16.67 6.61 7.07
N PRO A 172 17.39 6.96 8.14
CA PRO A 172 17.65 8.35 8.51
C PRO A 172 18.27 9.15 7.36
N ASN A 173 17.90 10.43 7.23
CA ASN A 173 18.35 11.27 6.12
C ASN A 173 19.88 11.35 5.99
N ARG A 174 20.62 11.27 7.11
CA ARG A 174 22.09 11.29 7.13
C ARG A 174 22.77 10.10 6.42
N GLU A 175 22.01 9.04 6.16
CA GLU A 175 22.51 7.83 5.47
C GLU A 175 22.39 7.95 3.95
N PHE A 176 21.69 8.97 3.45
CA PHE A 176 21.57 9.24 2.03
C PHE A 176 22.66 10.19 1.56
N SER A 177 23.32 9.86 0.45
CA SER A 177 24.13 10.82 -0.29
C SER A 177 23.26 11.95 -0.87
N PRO A 178 23.84 13.12 -1.24
CA PRO A 178 23.08 14.20 -1.88
C PRO A 178 22.31 13.75 -3.14
N TRP A 179 22.92 12.88 -3.94
CA TRP A 179 22.27 12.33 -5.14
C TRP A 179 21.09 11.42 -4.80
N GLU A 180 21.25 10.52 -3.83
CA GLU A 180 20.18 9.62 -3.38
C GLU A 180 19.02 10.42 -2.77
N MET A 181 19.32 11.47 -1.99
CA MET A 181 18.27 12.35 -1.45
C MET A 181 17.50 13.03 -2.57
N LYS A 182 18.17 13.55 -3.61
CA LYS A 182 17.52 14.14 -4.78
C LYS A 182 16.63 13.13 -5.50
N MET A 183 17.10 11.89 -5.68
CA MET A 183 16.30 10.82 -6.33
C MET A 183 15.10 10.42 -5.48
N LEU A 184 15.26 10.34 -4.15
CA LEU A 184 14.16 10.08 -3.23
C LEU A 184 13.08 11.17 -3.32
N GLU A 185 13.47 12.43 -3.34
CA GLU A 185 12.53 13.56 -3.44
C GLU A 185 11.79 13.57 -4.78
N LEU A 186 12.47 13.38 -5.89
CA LEU A 186 11.86 13.22 -7.21
C LEU A 186 10.86 12.05 -7.23
N GLY A 187 11.19 10.95 -6.59
CA GLY A 187 10.31 9.80 -6.47
C GLY A 187 9.06 10.10 -5.65
N ILE A 188 9.22 10.72 -4.47
CA ILE A 188 8.12 11.09 -3.58
C ILE A 188 7.15 12.06 -4.27
N GLU A 189 7.68 13.08 -4.95
CA GLU A 189 6.86 14.04 -5.69
C GLU A 189 6.16 13.39 -6.89
N GLY A 190 6.91 12.64 -7.67
CA GLY A 190 6.44 12.04 -8.91
C GLY A 190 5.42 10.92 -8.72
N THR A 191 5.34 10.30 -7.54
CA THR A 191 4.35 9.25 -7.20
C THR A 191 3.33 9.70 -6.15
N ALA A 192 3.37 10.96 -5.76
CA ALA A 192 2.46 11.58 -4.78
C ALA A 192 2.46 10.87 -3.41
N VAL A 193 3.58 10.26 -3.00
CA VAL A 193 3.73 9.57 -1.70
C VAL A 193 4.31 10.49 -0.62
N SER A 194 3.70 11.65 -0.43
CA SER A 194 4.18 12.70 0.50
C SER A 194 4.33 12.21 1.95
N GLY A 195 3.52 11.24 2.37
CA GLY A 195 3.55 10.63 3.69
C GLY A 195 4.75 9.71 3.92
N LEU A 196 5.42 9.23 2.87
CA LEU A 196 6.54 8.28 3.00
C LEU A 196 7.66 8.82 3.92
N LYS A 197 7.89 10.14 3.93
CA LYS A 197 8.88 10.79 4.81
C LYS A 197 8.62 10.59 6.31
N GLN A 198 7.38 10.22 6.69
CA GLN A 198 6.99 9.98 8.09
C GLN A 198 7.25 8.52 8.53
N PHE A 199 7.57 7.64 7.59
CA PHE A 199 7.92 6.24 7.87
C PHE A 199 9.44 6.11 7.95
N ARG A 200 9.96 5.93 9.16
CA ARG A 200 11.40 5.73 9.39
C ARG A 200 11.66 4.34 9.95
N HIS A 201 12.79 3.74 9.56
CA HIS A 201 13.21 2.44 10.06
C HIS A 201 13.11 2.35 11.59
N ASN A 202 12.40 1.34 12.06
CA ASN A 202 12.23 1.03 13.49
C ASN A 202 11.52 2.14 14.32
N GLN A 203 10.94 3.18 13.70
CA GLN A 203 10.27 4.28 14.43
C GLN A 203 8.74 4.24 14.29
N PHE A 204 8.23 3.69 13.21
CA PHE A 204 6.78 3.67 12.96
C PHE A 204 5.98 2.89 14.02
N PRO A 205 6.50 1.81 14.65
CA PRO A 205 5.85 1.17 15.79
C PRO A 205 5.49 2.13 16.92
N LYS A 206 6.36 3.10 17.23
CA LYS A 206 6.09 4.14 18.23
C LYS A 206 4.91 5.02 17.82
N THR A 207 4.83 5.39 16.54
CA THR A 207 3.69 6.18 16.01
C THR A 207 2.36 5.45 16.17
N LEU A 208 2.34 4.13 15.96
CA LEU A 208 1.16 3.30 16.23
C LEU A 208 0.79 3.28 17.72
N GLN A 209 1.79 3.17 18.60
CA GLN A 209 1.57 3.21 20.05
C GLN A 209 1.03 4.56 20.52
N GLU A 210 1.56 5.67 19.99
CA GLU A 210 1.08 7.04 20.25
C GLU A 210 -0.36 7.25 19.77
N ALA A 211 -0.81 6.54 18.72
CA ALA A 211 -2.19 6.54 18.27
C ALA A 211 -3.13 5.68 19.13
N GLY A 212 -2.61 5.00 20.17
CA GLY A 212 -3.39 4.20 21.12
C GLY A 212 -3.36 2.69 20.88
N PHE A 213 -2.76 2.22 19.80
CA PHE A 213 -2.66 0.80 19.51
C PHE A 213 -1.70 0.09 20.47
N LYS A 214 -1.97 -1.20 20.73
CA LYS A 214 -1.15 -2.11 21.52
C LYS A 214 -0.74 -3.32 20.68
N LYS A 215 0.12 -4.18 21.24
CA LYS A 215 0.65 -5.39 20.57
C LYS A 215 1.21 -5.05 19.19
N VAL A 216 1.93 -3.92 19.12
CA VAL A 216 2.52 -3.44 17.88
C VAL A 216 3.72 -4.31 17.53
N HIS A 217 3.75 -4.79 16.30
CA HIS A 217 4.86 -5.57 15.75
C HIS A 217 5.20 -5.08 14.35
N GLU A 218 6.49 -4.97 14.07
CA GLU A 218 7.06 -4.67 12.75
C GLU A 218 7.79 -5.91 12.23
N GLN A 219 7.49 -6.31 11.00
CA GLN A 219 8.18 -7.38 10.29
C GLN A 219 8.79 -6.82 9.02
N ASN A 220 10.12 -6.78 8.93
CA ASN A 220 10.82 -6.45 7.71
C ASN A 220 10.73 -7.63 6.72
N ILE A 221 10.15 -7.40 5.54
CA ILE A 221 10.01 -8.38 4.46
C ILE A 221 10.80 -7.97 3.20
N THR A 222 11.78 -7.11 3.35
CA THR A 222 12.57 -6.56 2.24
C THR A 222 13.16 -7.66 1.37
N GLU A 223 13.72 -8.70 1.96
CA GLU A 223 14.29 -9.82 1.21
C GLU A 223 13.25 -10.59 0.38
N ASN A 224 12.00 -10.60 0.86
CA ASN A 224 10.90 -11.30 0.19
C ASN A 224 10.33 -10.53 -1.00
N PHE A 225 10.49 -9.20 -1.07
CA PHE A 225 9.99 -8.43 -2.21
C PHE A 225 11.08 -8.06 -3.23
N LYS A 226 12.37 -8.23 -2.91
CA LYS A 226 13.49 -7.96 -3.82
C LYS A 226 13.30 -8.49 -5.25
N PRO A 227 12.76 -9.71 -5.48
CA PRO A 227 12.53 -10.18 -6.86
C PRO A 227 11.55 -9.32 -7.65
N SER A 228 10.49 -8.76 -7.01
CA SER A 228 9.56 -7.83 -7.67
C SER A 228 10.27 -6.55 -8.11
N ILE A 229 11.08 -5.92 -7.24
CA ILE A 229 11.80 -4.70 -7.58
C ILE A 229 12.86 -4.95 -8.66
N GLN A 230 13.53 -6.11 -8.63
CA GLN A 230 14.49 -6.49 -9.67
C GLN A 230 13.79 -6.70 -11.02
N ARG A 231 12.60 -7.31 -11.02
CA ARG A 231 11.76 -7.44 -12.23
C ARG A 231 11.39 -6.07 -12.78
N LEU A 232 10.93 -5.13 -11.95
CA LEU A 232 10.63 -3.76 -12.38
C LEU A 232 11.86 -3.05 -12.95
N LYS A 233 13.02 -3.15 -12.30
CA LYS A 233 14.29 -2.63 -12.79
C LYS A 233 14.61 -3.17 -14.20
N ASN A 234 14.43 -4.48 -14.41
CA ASN A 234 14.69 -5.09 -15.70
C ASN A 234 13.75 -4.58 -16.81
N ILE A 235 12.45 -4.42 -16.50
CA ILE A 235 11.46 -3.85 -17.42
C ILE A 235 11.79 -2.37 -17.72
N ALA A 236 12.23 -1.62 -16.71
CA ALA A 236 12.51 -0.20 -16.83
C ALA A 236 13.81 0.10 -17.60
N LYS A 237 14.75 -0.85 -17.76
CA LYS A 237 16.08 -0.61 -18.37
C LYS A 237 16.03 0.10 -19.71
N ILE A 238 15.23 -0.42 -20.65
CA ILE A 238 15.15 0.12 -22.02
C ILE A 238 14.45 1.49 -22.03
N PRO A 239 13.21 1.62 -21.47
CA PRO A 239 12.58 2.94 -21.36
C PRO A 239 13.44 3.98 -20.64
N TYR A 240 14.10 3.58 -19.55
CA TYR A 240 14.96 4.48 -18.79
C TYR A 240 16.14 5.04 -19.60
N PHE A 241 16.76 4.21 -20.43
CA PHE A 241 17.84 4.66 -21.33
C PHE A 241 17.37 5.82 -22.23
N PHE A 242 16.21 5.68 -22.88
CA PHE A 242 15.65 6.74 -23.73
C PHE A 242 15.20 7.96 -22.94
N ILE A 243 14.58 7.77 -21.77
CA ILE A 243 14.18 8.86 -20.87
C ILE A 243 15.39 9.68 -20.43
N LYS A 244 16.53 9.04 -20.15
CA LYS A 244 17.76 9.71 -19.78
C LYS A 244 18.38 10.44 -20.99
N LEU A 245 18.39 9.81 -22.16
CA LEU A 245 18.94 10.38 -23.40
C LEU A 245 18.21 11.67 -23.79
N PHE A 246 16.87 11.70 -23.65
CA PHE A 246 16.02 12.85 -24.01
C PHE A 246 15.70 13.79 -22.84
N ASN A 247 16.33 13.60 -21.67
CA ASN A 247 16.11 14.41 -20.44
C ASN A 247 14.63 14.49 -19.99
N LEU A 248 13.90 13.37 -20.10
CA LEU A 248 12.46 13.27 -19.82
C LEU A 248 12.14 12.76 -18.41
N GLN A 249 13.11 12.69 -17.48
CA GLN A 249 12.98 12.07 -16.15
C GLN A 249 11.80 12.63 -15.33
N LYS A 250 11.54 13.94 -15.46
CA LYS A 250 10.43 14.61 -14.74
C LYS A 250 9.04 14.10 -15.16
N HIS A 251 8.90 13.63 -16.40
CA HIS A 251 7.63 13.15 -16.95
C HIS A 251 7.37 11.66 -16.73
N PHE A 252 8.43 10.89 -16.40
CA PHE A 252 8.37 9.43 -16.26
C PHE A 252 8.96 8.97 -14.92
N SER A 253 8.49 9.58 -13.82
CA SER A 253 8.94 9.28 -12.45
C SER A 253 8.83 7.81 -12.07
N ASN A 254 7.80 7.09 -12.52
CA ASN A 254 7.63 5.66 -12.27
C ASN A 254 8.78 4.83 -12.84
N ILE A 255 9.26 5.17 -14.04
CA ILE A 255 10.36 4.46 -14.70
C ILE A 255 11.69 4.79 -14.01
N LEU A 256 11.87 6.06 -13.61
CA LEU A 256 13.01 6.47 -12.80
C LEU A 256 13.09 5.68 -11.50
N ILE A 257 11.98 5.61 -10.77
CA ILE A 257 11.86 4.87 -9.51
C ILE A 257 12.17 3.39 -9.73
N ALA A 258 11.53 2.76 -10.73
CA ALA A 258 11.74 1.36 -11.04
C ALA A 258 13.21 1.03 -11.38
N ALA A 259 13.94 1.95 -12.01
CA ALA A 259 15.33 1.77 -12.36
C ALA A 259 16.30 1.98 -11.18
N GLU A 260 16.04 3.00 -10.34
CA GLU A 260 17.02 3.47 -9.36
C GLU A 260 16.76 2.96 -7.93
N TRP A 261 15.50 2.75 -7.53
CA TRP A 261 15.18 2.41 -6.14
C TRP A 261 15.64 1.01 -5.71
N SER A 262 15.93 0.11 -6.66
CA SER A 262 16.59 -1.15 -6.30
C SER A 262 17.90 -0.93 -5.55
N LYS A 263 18.66 0.13 -5.87
CA LYS A 263 19.89 0.50 -5.19
C LYS A 263 19.65 0.93 -3.74
N PHE A 264 18.50 1.57 -3.45
CA PHE A 264 18.11 1.95 -2.09
C PHE A 264 17.83 0.72 -1.23
N VAL A 265 17.21 -0.30 -1.83
CA VAL A 265 16.99 -1.59 -1.16
C VAL A 265 18.32 -2.31 -0.87
N GLU A 266 19.25 -2.31 -1.83
CA GLU A 266 20.57 -2.94 -1.70
C GLU A 266 21.42 -2.29 -0.58
N LYS A 267 21.25 -0.97 -0.36
CA LYS A 267 21.94 -0.18 0.68
C LYS A 267 21.17 -0.06 2.00
N ASP A 268 20.05 -0.78 2.15
CA ASP A 268 19.15 -0.67 3.30
C ASP A 268 18.59 0.74 3.55
N LEU A 269 18.54 1.58 2.53
CA LEU A 269 17.95 2.92 2.60
C LEU A 269 16.42 2.89 2.50
N TRP A 270 15.87 1.79 1.99
CA TRP A 270 14.46 1.57 1.78
C TRP A 270 14.09 0.13 2.12
N ARG A 271 13.17 -0.07 3.06
CA ARG A 271 12.66 -1.37 3.49
C ARG A 271 11.19 -1.50 3.16
N TYR A 272 10.73 -2.73 2.97
CA TYR A 272 9.32 -3.07 2.93
C TYR A 272 8.94 -3.81 4.20
N CYS A 273 7.97 -3.26 4.94
CA CYS A 273 7.60 -3.75 6.26
C CYS A 273 6.11 -4.05 6.36
N ILE A 274 5.77 -5.03 7.19
CA ILE A 274 4.40 -5.32 7.62
C ILE A 274 4.30 -4.87 9.07
N PHE A 275 3.35 -3.97 9.35
CA PHE A 275 3.03 -3.55 10.70
C PHE A 275 1.71 -4.16 11.13
N THR A 276 1.68 -4.79 12.30
CA THR A 276 0.46 -5.29 12.91
C THR A 276 0.25 -4.62 14.25
N ALA A 277 -1.00 -4.30 14.57
CA ALA A 277 -1.35 -3.72 15.85
C ALA A 277 -2.80 -4.05 16.23
N GLN A 278 -3.15 -3.86 17.49
CA GLN A 278 -4.48 -4.15 18.03
C GLN A 278 -5.02 -2.95 18.82
N LYS A 279 -6.29 -2.61 18.62
CA LYS A 279 -7.00 -1.71 19.52
C LYS A 279 -7.27 -2.45 20.84
N PRO A 280 -6.92 -1.89 22.01
CA PRO A 280 -7.20 -2.54 23.29
C PRO A 280 -8.69 -2.86 23.46
N TYR A 281 -9.00 -3.89 24.21
CA TYR A 281 -10.35 -4.08 24.72
C TYR A 281 -10.68 -2.94 25.70
N ASN A 282 -11.94 -2.54 25.76
CA ASN A 282 -12.36 -1.63 26.81
C ASN A 282 -12.05 -2.30 28.16
N LYS A 283 -11.43 -1.55 29.08
CA LYS A 283 -11.34 -2.04 30.47
C LYS A 283 -12.78 -2.21 30.97
N LYS A 284 -13.11 -3.42 31.43
CA LYS A 284 -14.33 -3.66 32.19
C LYS A 284 -14.28 -2.86 33.46
#